data_d979194f742958e506455cd876516682
#
_entry.id   d979194f742958e506455cd876516682
#
_cell.length_a   1.000
_cell.length_b   1.000
_cell.length_c   1.000
_cell.angle_alpha   90.00
_cell.angle_beta   90.00
_cell.angle_gamma   90.00
#
_symmetry.space_group_name_H-M   'P 1'
#
loop_
_entity.id
_entity.type
_entity.pdbx_description
1 polymer ?
#
loop_
_entity_poly.entity_id
_entity_poly.type
_entity_poly.pdbx_seq_one_letter_code
_entity_poly.pdbx_strand_id
1 'polypeptide(L)'
;MSAPPNVNFSATLNGLNQTVTATQGLDVSDATGSNAGWNLTATSTTFATGGGPTLATTSTTVQSGPTRACDSGSSCTLATNSVSYPYALPAGASAPTATKVFNAAANTGEGNQTVTVTWSLAVPAATVPGTYTSTWTISLASGP
;
A
#
# COMPACT_ATOMS: atom_id res chain seq x y z
N MET A 1 -10.52 7.82 6.70
CA MET A 1 -10.06 6.49 6.25
C MET A 1 -10.40 5.48 7.33
N SER A 2 -11.09 4.42 6.98
CA SER A 2 -11.30 3.27 7.86
C SER A 2 -10.00 2.48 8.05
N ALA A 3 -9.94 1.59 9.06
CA ALA A 3 -8.78 0.71 9.25
C ALA A 3 -8.62 -0.19 8.01
N PRO A 4 -7.45 -0.18 7.34
CA PRO A 4 -7.27 -1.00 6.15
C PRO A 4 -7.31 -2.50 6.48
N PRO A 5 -7.83 -3.35 5.58
CA PRO A 5 -7.78 -4.78 5.76
C PRO A 5 -6.33 -5.30 5.68
N ASN A 6 -6.07 -6.45 6.32
CA ASN A 6 -4.78 -7.12 6.20
C ASN A 6 -4.54 -7.56 4.75
N VAL A 7 -3.27 -7.54 4.35
CA VAL A 7 -2.81 -8.02 3.05
C VAL A 7 -2.15 -9.39 3.27
N ASN A 8 -2.63 -10.40 2.56
CA ASN A 8 -2.10 -11.75 2.63
C ASN A 8 -1.47 -12.16 1.30
N PHE A 9 -0.25 -12.65 1.35
CA PHE A 9 0.46 -13.21 0.21
C PHE A 9 0.63 -14.71 0.41
N SER A 10 0.62 -15.46 -0.69
CA SER A 10 0.89 -16.89 -0.68
C SER A 10 1.78 -17.26 -1.87
N ALA A 11 2.82 -18.03 -1.61
CA ALA A 11 3.73 -18.54 -2.62
C ALA A 11 4.03 -20.02 -2.38
N THR A 12 4.04 -20.81 -3.46
CA THR A 12 4.54 -22.18 -3.43
C THR A 12 5.99 -22.15 -3.90
N LEU A 13 6.93 -22.47 -2.98
CA LEU A 13 8.36 -22.43 -3.29
C LEU A 13 8.73 -23.55 -4.25
N ASN A 14 9.35 -23.19 -5.37
CA ASN A 14 9.75 -24.11 -6.45
C ASN A 14 11.23 -23.97 -6.84
N GLY A 15 12.02 -23.30 -5.99
CA GLY A 15 13.44 -23.05 -6.23
C GLY A 15 13.75 -21.93 -7.24
N LEU A 16 12.72 -21.17 -7.65
CA LEU A 16 12.87 -20.00 -8.54
C LEU A 16 12.45 -18.72 -7.82
N ASN A 17 12.96 -17.58 -8.28
CA ASN A 17 12.45 -16.27 -7.85
C ASN A 17 11.01 -16.12 -8.30
N GLN A 18 10.15 -15.67 -7.40
CA GLN A 18 8.73 -15.46 -7.66
C GLN A 18 8.31 -14.05 -7.26
N THR A 19 7.24 -13.58 -7.85
CA THR A 19 6.53 -12.37 -7.40
C THR A 19 5.07 -12.76 -7.21
N VAL A 20 4.57 -12.51 -6.02
CA VAL A 20 3.15 -12.71 -5.68
C VAL A 20 2.48 -11.37 -5.45
N THR A 21 1.20 -11.28 -5.76
CA THR A 21 0.44 -10.03 -5.64
C THR A 21 -0.77 -10.19 -4.74
N ALA A 22 -1.15 -9.09 -4.11
CA ALA A 22 -2.40 -9.01 -3.36
C ALA A 22 -2.97 -7.58 -3.46
N THR A 23 -4.29 -7.46 -3.49
CA THR A 23 -4.98 -6.18 -3.55
C THR A 23 -5.44 -5.74 -2.17
N GLN A 24 -5.43 -4.43 -1.94
CA GLN A 24 -5.92 -3.81 -0.71
C GLN A 24 -6.77 -2.59 -1.06
N GLY A 25 -8.02 -2.60 -0.64
CA GLY A 25 -8.90 -1.44 -0.71
C GLY A 25 -8.64 -0.50 0.47
N LEU A 26 -8.33 0.74 0.18
CA LEU A 26 -8.16 1.82 1.16
C LEU A 26 -9.36 2.75 1.03
N ASP A 27 -10.27 2.69 1.98
CA ASP A 27 -11.47 3.50 2.03
C ASP A 27 -11.13 4.89 2.55
N VAL A 28 -11.29 5.90 1.72
CA VAL A 28 -10.96 7.30 1.99
C VAL A 28 -12.24 8.13 1.92
N SER A 29 -12.49 8.91 2.98
CA SER A 29 -13.58 9.90 3.01
C SER A 29 -12.99 11.29 3.18
N ASP A 30 -13.18 12.16 2.19
CA ASP A 30 -12.94 13.59 2.30
C ASP A 30 -14.26 14.34 2.27
N ALA A 31 -14.80 14.62 3.45
CA ALA A 31 -16.02 15.38 3.65
C ALA A 31 -15.73 16.81 4.14
N THR A 32 -14.50 17.28 3.98
CA THR A 32 -14.09 18.59 4.53
C THR A 32 -14.59 19.77 3.71
N GLY A 33 -14.86 19.56 2.41
CA GLY A 33 -15.18 20.63 1.46
C GLY A 33 -14.05 21.65 1.28
N SER A 34 -12.84 21.30 1.71
CA SER A 34 -11.69 22.22 1.68
C SER A 34 -11.02 22.30 0.31
N ASN A 35 -11.28 21.36 -0.57
CA ASN A 35 -10.61 21.21 -1.87
C ASN A 35 -9.06 21.10 -1.76
N ALA A 36 -8.52 20.78 -0.58
CA ALA A 36 -7.08 20.75 -0.34
C ALA A 36 -6.39 19.53 -0.99
N GLY A 37 -7.15 18.50 -1.35
CA GLY A 37 -6.61 17.18 -1.68
C GLY A 37 -6.14 16.44 -0.43
N TRP A 38 -5.50 15.29 -0.64
CA TRP A 38 -4.99 14.46 0.45
C TRP A 38 -3.89 13.50 -0.05
N ASN A 39 -3.17 12.90 0.87
CA ASN A 39 -2.19 11.89 0.53
C ASN A 39 -2.30 10.66 1.44
N LEU A 40 -1.94 9.51 0.88
CA LEU A 40 -1.74 8.26 1.60
C LEU A 40 -0.24 8.02 1.71
N THR A 41 0.23 7.87 2.94
CA THR A 41 1.61 7.46 3.21
C THR A 41 1.65 6.04 3.74
N ALA A 42 2.72 5.31 3.44
CA ALA A 42 2.91 3.94 3.87
C ALA A 42 4.34 3.69 4.33
N THR A 43 4.48 2.82 5.32
CA THR A 43 5.75 2.27 5.81
C THR A 43 5.49 0.90 6.42
N SER A 44 6.54 0.09 6.58
CA SER A 44 6.40 -1.26 7.13
C SER A 44 7.62 -1.71 7.93
N THR A 45 7.45 -2.75 8.73
CA THR A 45 8.59 -3.58 9.15
C THR A 45 8.96 -4.55 8.04
N THR A 46 10.20 -5.05 8.05
CA THR A 46 10.64 -6.12 7.15
C THR A 46 9.80 -7.38 7.38
N PHE A 47 9.44 -8.10 6.34
CA PHE A 47 8.85 -9.43 6.50
C PHE A 47 9.82 -10.38 7.16
N ALA A 48 9.43 -10.96 8.31
CA ALA A 48 10.25 -11.87 9.11
C ALA A 48 9.44 -13.04 9.64
N THR A 49 10.07 -14.18 9.81
CA THR A 49 9.59 -15.25 10.69
C THR A 49 9.92 -14.89 12.15
N GLY A 50 9.20 -15.42 13.12
CA GLY A 50 9.37 -15.08 14.53
C GLY A 50 10.79 -15.38 15.07
N GLY A 51 11.73 -14.46 14.86
CA GLY A 51 13.14 -14.59 15.26
C GLY A 51 14.04 -15.31 14.23
N GLY A 52 13.57 -15.55 13.01
CA GLY A 52 14.28 -16.26 11.96
C GLY A 52 14.53 -15.41 10.71
N PRO A 53 14.56 -16.05 9.51
CA PRO A 53 14.85 -15.38 8.24
C PRO A 53 13.95 -14.20 7.94
N THR A 54 14.49 -13.21 7.21
CA THR A 54 13.78 -12.03 6.73
C THR A 54 13.81 -11.97 5.21
N LEU A 55 12.81 -11.32 4.61
CA LEU A 55 12.89 -10.89 3.21
C LEU A 55 13.67 -9.58 3.11
N ALA A 56 14.07 -9.21 1.90
CA ALA A 56 14.75 -7.93 1.68
C ALA A 56 13.82 -6.74 2.01
N THR A 57 14.39 -5.64 2.46
CA THR A 57 13.65 -4.39 2.72
C THR A 57 13.02 -3.79 1.47
N THR A 58 13.46 -4.22 0.29
CA THR A 58 12.95 -3.81 -1.03
C THR A 58 11.98 -4.80 -1.65
N SER A 59 11.56 -5.85 -0.89
CA SER A 59 10.74 -6.94 -1.44
C SER A 59 9.32 -6.52 -1.80
N THR A 60 8.78 -5.47 -1.19
CA THR A 60 7.40 -5.03 -1.40
C THR A 60 7.34 -3.78 -2.26
N THR A 61 6.59 -3.86 -3.35
CA THR A 61 6.44 -2.76 -4.31
C THR A 61 4.98 -2.61 -4.78
N VAL A 62 4.66 -1.45 -5.36
CA VAL A 62 3.47 -1.22 -6.18
C VAL A 62 3.95 -0.93 -7.60
N GLN A 63 3.64 -1.80 -8.55
CA GLN A 63 4.20 -1.72 -9.90
C GLN A 63 3.50 -0.66 -10.78
N SER A 64 2.22 -0.41 -10.54
CA SER A 64 1.41 0.55 -11.30
C SER A 64 0.51 1.35 -10.37
N GLY A 65 0.07 2.50 -10.83
CA GLY A 65 -0.80 3.39 -10.04
C GLY A 65 -2.06 2.69 -9.53
N PRO A 66 -2.45 2.89 -8.26
CA PRO A 66 -3.69 2.36 -7.70
C PRO A 66 -4.92 2.79 -8.52
N THR A 67 -5.90 1.92 -8.62
CA THR A 67 -7.21 2.27 -9.14
C THR A 67 -8.05 2.96 -8.07
N ARG A 68 -9.05 3.71 -8.48
CA ARG A 68 -9.96 4.43 -7.58
C ARG A 68 -11.37 4.42 -8.12
N ALA A 69 -12.34 4.37 -7.23
CA ALA A 69 -13.75 4.42 -7.55
C ALA A 69 -14.52 5.14 -6.44
N CYS A 70 -15.56 5.90 -6.80
CA CYS A 70 -16.50 6.38 -5.80
C CYS A 70 -17.21 5.20 -5.16
N ASP A 71 -17.45 5.29 -3.86
CA ASP A 71 -18.19 4.25 -3.16
C ASP A 71 -19.64 4.23 -3.61
N SER A 72 -20.24 3.03 -3.57
CA SER A 72 -21.63 2.84 -4.00
C SER A 72 -22.58 3.75 -3.23
N GLY A 73 -23.42 4.49 -3.97
CA GLY A 73 -24.38 5.45 -3.39
C GLY A 73 -23.75 6.79 -2.97
N SER A 74 -22.45 7.00 -3.16
CA SER A 74 -21.79 8.28 -2.91
C SER A 74 -21.65 9.11 -4.18
N SER A 75 -21.64 10.43 -3.99
CA SER A 75 -21.13 11.38 -4.99
C SER A 75 -19.68 11.72 -4.61
N CYS A 76 -18.76 11.58 -5.54
CA CYS A 76 -17.36 11.95 -5.30
C CYS A 76 -16.71 12.57 -6.53
N THR A 77 -15.67 13.38 -6.33
CA THR A 77 -14.72 13.79 -7.35
C THR A 77 -13.51 12.89 -7.26
N LEU A 78 -13.29 12.01 -8.26
CA LEU A 78 -12.19 11.05 -8.20
C LEU A 78 -10.84 11.74 -8.01
N ALA A 79 -10.05 11.23 -7.07
CA ALA A 79 -8.72 11.71 -6.82
C ALA A 79 -7.81 11.51 -8.03
N THR A 80 -7.02 12.50 -8.39
CA THR A 80 -5.88 12.31 -9.27
C THR A 80 -4.69 11.75 -8.46
N ASN A 81 -3.66 11.27 -9.12
CA ASN A 81 -2.49 10.74 -8.42
C ASN A 81 -1.21 11.23 -9.09
N SER A 82 -0.33 11.85 -8.34
CA SER A 82 0.95 12.36 -8.82
C SER A 82 2.16 11.52 -8.43
N VAL A 83 1.95 10.40 -7.72
CA VAL A 83 3.04 9.49 -7.36
C VAL A 83 3.49 8.70 -8.58
N SER A 84 4.81 8.61 -8.80
CA SER A 84 5.40 7.79 -9.86
C SER A 84 5.54 6.33 -9.41
N TYR A 85 5.38 5.41 -10.38
CA TYR A 85 5.53 3.97 -10.17
C TYR A 85 6.61 3.37 -11.09
N PRO A 86 7.29 2.29 -10.71
CA PRO A 86 7.07 1.50 -9.50
C PRO A 86 7.40 2.26 -8.21
N TYR A 87 6.59 2.04 -7.16
CA TYR A 87 6.78 2.57 -5.82
C TYR A 87 7.31 1.44 -4.92
N ALA A 88 8.39 1.69 -4.18
CA ALA A 88 8.90 0.76 -3.17
C ALA A 88 8.36 1.12 -1.79
N LEU A 89 7.73 0.17 -1.10
CA LEU A 89 7.28 0.36 0.28
C LEU A 89 8.50 0.42 1.21
N PRO A 90 8.72 1.53 1.94
CA PRO A 90 9.81 1.61 2.90
C PRO A 90 9.67 0.52 3.98
N ALA A 91 10.71 -0.28 4.18
CA ALA A 91 10.73 -1.34 5.17
C ALA A 91 12.06 -1.40 5.91
N GLY A 92 12.03 -1.80 7.19
CA GLY A 92 13.21 -1.96 8.03
C GLY A 92 12.91 -2.83 9.25
N ALA A 93 13.92 -3.13 10.07
CA ALA A 93 13.71 -3.83 11.36
C ALA A 93 12.78 -3.02 12.27
N SER A 94 12.91 -1.70 12.26
CA SER A 94 11.89 -0.75 12.70
C SER A 94 11.36 -0.04 11.47
N ALA A 95 10.06 0.24 11.43
CA ALA A 95 9.44 0.92 10.29
C ALA A 95 10.13 2.28 10.02
N PRO A 96 10.68 2.51 8.81
CA PRO A 96 11.30 3.79 8.46
C PRO A 96 10.26 4.90 8.30
N THR A 97 10.72 6.11 7.95
CA THR A 97 9.84 7.21 7.62
C THR A 97 8.90 6.82 6.49
N ALA A 98 7.59 7.01 6.70
CA ALA A 98 6.57 6.73 5.71
C ALA A 98 6.73 7.65 4.48
N THR A 99 6.47 7.11 3.30
CA THR A 99 6.49 7.85 2.03
C THR A 99 5.12 7.80 1.35
N LYS A 100 4.85 8.71 0.45
CA LYS A 100 3.56 8.78 -0.25
C LYS A 100 3.41 7.63 -1.23
N VAL A 101 2.39 6.80 -1.01
CA VAL A 101 1.96 5.75 -1.94
C VAL A 101 0.84 6.23 -2.87
N PHE A 102 0.16 7.32 -2.52
CA PHE A 102 -0.82 8.00 -3.32
C PHE A 102 -0.87 9.49 -2.96
N ASN A 103 -1.09 10.37 -3.92
CA ASN A 103 -1.10 11.81 -3.69
C ASN A 103 -2.17 12.48 -4.57
N ALA A 104 -3.33 12.78 -3.96
CA ALA A 104 -4.42 13.47 -4.61
C ALA A 104 -4.13 14.97 -4.69
N ALA A 105 -4.22 15.54 -5.88
CA ALA A 105 -4.06 16.99 -6.07
C ALA A 105 -5.22 17.76 -5.43
N ALA A 106 -5.00 19.04 -5.15
CA ALA A 106 -6.04 19.96 -4.77
C ALA A 106 -7.18 19.98 -5.83
N ASN A 107 -8.40 20.21 -5.38
CA ASN A 107 -9.65 20.16 -6.15
C ASN A 107 -9.98 18.76 -6.71
N THR A 108 -9.41 17.72 -6.13
CA THR A 108 -9.72 16.32 -6.46
C THR A 108 -9.78 15.47 -5.19
N GLY A 109 -10.45 14.32 -5.26
CA GLY A 109 -10.48 13.38 -4.14
C GLY A 109 -11.56 13.66 -3.11
N GLU A 110 -12.54 14.53 -3.40
CA GLU A 110 -13.65 14.79 -2.49
C GLU A 110 -14.67 13.68 -2.46
N GLY A 111 -15.34 13.53 -1.32
CA GLY A 111 -16.37 12.53 -1.06
C GLY A 111 -15.78 11.18 -0.64
N ASN A 112 -16.62 10.14 -0.70
CA ASN A 112 -16.23 8.79 -0.30
C ASN A 112 -15.75 8.00 -1.51
N GLN A 113 -14.54 7.46 -1.44
CA GLN A 113 -13.94 6.70 -2.51
C GLN A 113 -12.99 5.63 -1.99
N THR A 114 -12.89 4.54 -2.71
CA THR A 114 -11.93 3.46 -2.45
C THR A 114 -10.74 3.57 -3.40
N VAL A 115 -9.53 3.64 -2.84
CA VAL A 115 -8.26 3.52 -3.54
C VAL A 115 -7.79 2.08 -3.43
N THR A 116 -7.75 1.35 -4.55
CA THR A 116 -7.30 -0.05 -4.57
C THR A 116 -5.84 -0.15 -4.99
N VAL A 117 -4.99 -0.55 -4.05
CA VAL A 117 -3.56 -0.77 -4.25
C VAL A 117 -3.31 -2.24 -4.55
N THR A 118 -2.53 -2.53 -5.60
CA THR A 118 -2.01 -3.88 -5.89
C THR A 118 -0.56 -3.95 -5.42
N TRP A 119 -0.36 -4.62 -4.31
CA TRP A 119 0.96 -4.87 -3.74
C TRP A 119 1.61 -6.08 -4.41
N SER A 120 2.90 -5.97 -4.68
CA SER A 120 3.74 -7.05 -5.22
C SER A 120 4.82 -7.39 -4.22
N LEU A 121 4.96 -8.67 -3.88
CA LEU A 121 5.99 -9.17 -2.98
C LEU A 121 6.95 -10.09 -3.74
N ALA A 122 8.23 -9.73 -3.76
CA ALA A 122 9.28 -10.56 -4.32
C ALA A 122 9.68 -11.64 -3.31
N VAL A 123 9.64 -12.90 -3.75
CA VAL A 123 10.01 -14.09 -2.98
C VAL A 123 11.22 -14.74 -3.65
N PRO A 124 12.45 -14.57 -3.12
CA PRO A 124 13.66 -15.16 -3.69
C PRO A 124 13.62 -16.69 -3.71
N ALA A 125 14.34 -17.31 -4.65
CA ALA A 125 14.47 -18.76 -4.80
C ALA A 125 14.99 -19.47 -3.53
N ALA A 126 15.84 -18.79 -2.75
CA ALA A 126 16.42 -19.32 -1.51
C ALA A 126 15.59 -19.01 -0.26
N THR A 127 14.34 -18.57 -0.42
CA THR A 127 13.45 -18.27 0.72
C THR A 127 13.18 -19.56 1.51
N VAL A 128 13.40 -19.50 2.82
CA VAL A 128 13.08 -20.64 3.71
C VAL A 128 11.57 -20.75 3.88
N PRO A 129 10.96 -21.95 3.78
CA PRO A 129 9.53 -22.12 4.03
C PRO A 129 9.12 -21.63 5.43
N GLY A 130 7.98 -20.95 5.52
CA GLY A 130 7.48 -20.45 6.79
C GLY A 130 6.46 -19.33 6.63
N THR A 131 5.91 -18.90 7.77
CA THR A 131 5.02 -17.74 7.82
C THR A 131 5.84 -16.50 8.14
N TYR A 132 5.86 -15.57 7.21
CA TYR A 132 6.51 -14.27 7.35
C TYR A 132 5.46 -13.21 7.67
N THR A 133 5.73 -12.40 8.67
CA THR A 133 4.85 -11.29 9.08
C THR A 133 5.56 -9.95 8.96
N SER A 134 4.80 -8.91 8.68
CA SER A 134 5.25 -7.53 8.64
C SER A 134 4.12 -6.63 9.16
N THR A 135 4.45 -5.64 9.94
CA THR A 135 3.49 -4.63 10.39
C THR A 135 3.55 -3.45 9.45
N TRP A 136 2.40 -3.07 8.90
CA TRP A 136 2.28 -1.95 7.98
C TRP A 136 1.53 -0.80 8.64
N THR A 137 2.02 0.41 8.43
CA THR A 137 1.34 1.63 8.84
C THR A 137 0.97 2.42 7.59
N ILE A 138 -0.33 2.62 7.41
CA ILE A 138 -0.87 3.44 6.32
C ILE A 138 -1.61 4.61 6.95
N SER A 139 -1.31 5.82 6.53
CA SER A 139 -1.90 7.05 7.09
C SER A 139 -2.45 7.93 5.99
N LEU A 140 -3.58 8.57 6.27
CA LEU A 140 -4.18 9.61 5.45
C LEU A 140 -3.87 10.98 6.07
N ALA A 141 -3.41 11.90 5.25
CA ALA A 141 -3.20 13.30 5.64
C ALA A 141 -3.87 14.24 4.64
N SER A 142 -4.37 15.39 5.12
CA SER A 142 -4.90 16.46 4.27
C SER A 142 -3.77 17.16 3.53
N GLY A 143 -4.06 17.60 2.31
CA GLY A 143 -3.12 18.25 1.41
C GLY A 143 -2.27 17.28 0.59
N PRO A 144 -1.83 17.70 -0.61
CA PRO A 144 -1.03 16.88 -1.51
C PRO A 144 0.43 16.73 -1.06
#